data_15f27be3bd5084e29eda59eeb5f18ff9
#
_entry.id   15f27be3bd5084e29eda59eeb5f18ff9
#
_cell.length_a   1.000
_cell.length_b   1.000
_cell.length_c   1.000
_cell.angle_alpha   90.00
_cell.angle_beta   90.00
_cell.angle_gamma   90.00
#
_symmetry.space_group_name_H-M   'P 1'
#
loop_
_entity.id
_entity.type
_entity.pdbx_description
1 polymer ?
#
loop_
_entity_poly.entity_id
_entity_poly.type
_entity_poly.pdbx_seq_one_letter_code
_entity_poly.pdbx_strand_id
1 'polypeptide(L)'
;MAFFLGGKPEEISCYLGGKDRLKWHPISSVFSGAGITVNEALFSYQANWTAPGRWSLEILTSRHRLIFRPLETLKIQHLSSLEEKLYELDDNLDKKYKPGLYLQIKAFLDQDDSKLCHIKEHVEMLKIYSRIAGYK
;
A
#
# COMPACT_ATOMS: atom_id res chain seq x y z
N MET A 1 -2.38 3.14 -0.97
CA MET A 1 -3.07 2.00 -1.64
C MET A 1 -3.60 0.99 -0.63
N ALA A 2 -2.80 0.36 0.24
CA ALA A 2 -3.30 -0.66 1.18
C ALA A 2 -4.49 -0.18 2.01
N PHE A 3 -4.37 0.94 2.70
CA PHE A 3 -5.46 1.50 3.52
C PHE A 3 -6.60 2.14 2.73
N PHE A 4 -6.38 2.48 1.47
CA PHE A 4 -7.46 2.87 0.57
C PHE A 4 -8.36 1.67 0.22
N LEU A 5 -7.77 0.51 0.00
CA LEU A 5 -8.48 -0.72 -0.37
C LEU A 5 -9.01 -1.48 0.86
N GLY A 6 -8.24 -1.54 1.95
CA GLY A 6 -8.55 -2.34 3.14
C GLY A 6 -9.25 -1.59 4.27
N GLY A 7 -9.35 -0.27 4.17
CA GLY A 7 -9.89 0.59 5.24
C GLY A 7 -8.81 1.26 6.09
N LYS A 8 -9.19 2.34 6.78
CA LYS A 8 -8.28 3.07 7.69
C LYS A 8 -7.92 2.17 8.88
N PRO A 9 -6.65 2.19 9.36
CA PRO A 9 -6.27 1.49 10.59
C PRO A 9 -7.01 2.07 11.79
N GLU A 10 -7.58 1.19 12.61
CA GLU A 10 -8.14 1.50 13.92
C GLU A 10 -7.11 1.18 15.00
N GLU A 11 -6.57 -0.03 14.99
CA GLU A 11 -5.50 -0.44 15.86
C GLU A 11 -4.29 -0.89 15.05
N ILE A 12 -3.09 -0.58 15.55
CA ILE A 12 -1.84 -0.96 14.90
C ILE A 12 -0.75 -1.20 15.96
N SER A 13 -0.03 -2.30 15.82
CA SER A 13 1.21 -2.60 16.53
C SER A 13 2.38 -2.47 15.57
N CYS A 14 3.39 -1.70 15.94
CA CYS A 14 4.54 -1.42 15.09
C CYS A 14 5.83 -1.88 15.78
N TYR A 15 6.70 -2.55 15.04
CA TYR A 15 8.00 -3.03 15.48
C TYR A 15 9.07 -2.47 14.56
N LEU A 16 10.17 -2.03 15.16
CA LEU A 16 11.26 -1.34 14.49
C LEU A 16 12.58 -2.08 14.75
N GLY A 17 13.41 -2.18 13.74
CA GLY A 17 14.72 -2.80 13.81
C GLY A 17 15.75 -2.11 12.92
N GLY A 18 17.04 -2.46 13.08
CA GLY A 18 18.09 -1.93 12.21
C GLY A 18 18.39 -0.45 12.42
N LYS A 19 18.47 -0.01 13.69
CA LYS A 19 18.87 1.36 14.06
C LYS A 19 20.21 1.75 13.43
N ASP A 20 20.35 3.03 13.04
CA ASP A 20 21.56 3.65 12.48
C ASP A 20 22.11 2.99 11.19
N ARG A 21 21.28 2.18 10.51
CA ARG A 21 21.65 1.55 9.22
C ARG A 21 21.42 2.46 8.02
N LEU A 22 20.50 3.41 8.12
CA LEU A 22 20.14 4.36 7.06
C LEU A 22 20.50 5.78 7.51
N LYS A 23 21.37 6.46 6.77
CA LYS A 23 21.77 7.85 7.10
C LYS A 23 20.62 8.82 7.10
N TRP A 24 19.66 8.64 6.19
CA TRP A 24 18.48 9.49 6.04
C TRP A 24 17.32 9.12 6.98
N HIS A 25 17.38 7.94 7.62
CA HIS A 25 16.40 7.48 8.60
C HIS A 25 17.09 6.68 9.71
N PRO A 26 17.77 7.36 10.64
CA PRO A 26 18.59 6.68 11.67
C PRO A 26 17.79 5.88 12.68
N ILE A 27 16.45 6.13 12.78
CA ILE A 27 15.59 5.45 13.76
C ILE A 27 15.50 3.96 13.47
N SER A 28 15.31 3.59 12.20
CA SER A 28 15.12 2.18 11.80
C SER A 28 15.38 1.98 10.31
N SER A 29 15.73 0.75 9.93
CA SER A 29 15.77 0.28 8.54
C SER A 29 14.84 -0.91 8.30
N VAL A 30 14.31 -1.50 9.35
CA VAL A 30 13.38 -2.63 9.30
C VAL A 30 12.11 -2.25 10.03
N PHE A 31 10.99 -2.45 9.37
CA PHE A 31 9.66 -2.10 9.84
C PHE A 31 8.75 -3.32 9.72
N SER A 32 8.05 -3.66 10.77
CA SER A 32 7.06 -4.73 10.76
C SER A 32 5.91 -4.37 11.68
N GLY A 33 4.74 -4.86 11.35
CA GLY A 33 3.58 -4.63 12.21
C GLY A 33 2.33 -5.31 11.69
N ALA A 34 1.30 -5.21 12.50
CA ALA A 34 -0.02 -5.73 12.21
C ALA A 34 -1.09 -4.90 12.89
N GLY A 35 -2.31 -5.03 12.45
CA GLY A 35 -3.42 -4.31 13.05
C GLY A 35 -4.77 -4.72 12.47
N ILE A 36 -5.78 -3.94 12.86
CA ILE A 36 -7.15 -4.06 12.38
C ILE A 36 -7.60 -2.71 11.82
N THR A 37 -8.41 -2.74 10.79
CA THR A 37 -9.02 -1.55 10.20
C THR A 37 -10.41 -1.30 10.76
N VAL A 38 -10.96 -0.11 10.53
CA VAL A 38 -12.35 0.25 10.90
C VAL A 38 -13.41 -0.66 10.24
N ASN A 39 -13.03 -1.40 9.22
CA ASN A 39 -13.86 -2.40 8.54
C ASN A 39 -13.59 -3.83 9.03
N GLU A 40 -12.95 -3.97 10.19
CA GLU A 40 -12.58 -5.25 10.81
C GLU A 40 -11.61 -6.11 9.98
N ALA A 41 -11.00 -5.56 8.93
CA ALA A 41 -9.99 -6.26 8.15
C ALA A 41 -8.65 -6.31 8.89
N LEU A 42 -8.13 -7.52 9.08
CA LEU A 42 -6.79 -7.71 9.63
C LEU A 42 -5.73 -7.39 8.56
N PHE A 43 -4.66 -6.72 8.97
CA PHE A 43 -3.53 -6.46 8.09
C PHE A 43 -2.20 -6.69 8.78
N SER A 44 -1.18 -7.00 7.98
CA SER A 44 0.21 -6.99 8.42
C SER A 44 1.08 -6.32 7.36
N TYR A 45 2.23 -5.80 7.78
CA TYR A 45 3.21 -5.22 6.87
C TYR A 45 4.62 -5.57 7.28
N GLN A 46 5.51 -5.60 6.30
CA GLN A 46 6.94 -5.75 6.52
C GLN A 46 7.71 -4.94 5.47
N ALA A 47 8.77 -4.28 5.89
CA ALA A 47 9.72 -3.62 5.01
C ALA A 47 11.13 -3.75 5.58
N ASN A 48 12.11 -4.01 4.71
CA ASN A 48 13.51 -3.98 5.06
C ASN A 48 14.28 -3.20 3.98
N TRP A 49 14.69 -2.00 4.32
CA TRP A 49 15.38 -1.09 3.40
C TRP A 49 16.86 -1.44 3.16
N THR A 50 17.38 -2.43 3.89
CA THR A 50 18.74 -2.95 3.72
C THR A 50 18.77 -4.30 2.98
N ALA A 51 17.62 -4.80 2.55
CA ALA A 51 17.47 -6.04 1.80
C ALA A 51 16.93 -5.81 0.39
N PRO A 52 17.21 -6.70 -0.58
CA PRO A 52 16.57 -6.68 -1.87
C PRO A 52 15.04 -6.84 -1.74
N GLY A 53 14.28 -6.12 -2.55
CA GLY A 53 12.84 -6.24 -2.57
C GLY A 53 12.16 -5.22 -3.47
N ARG A 54 10.86 -5.38 -3.63
CA ARG A 54 9.98 -4.44 -4.31
C ARG A 54 8.70 -4.28 -3.51
N TRP A 55 8.03 -3.16 -3.77
CA TRP A 55 6.70 -2.91 -3.23
C TRP A 55 5.73 -3.98 -3.72
N SER A 56 4.96 -4.51 -2.80
CA SER A 56 3.91 -5.47 -3.10
C SER A 56 2.73 -5.27 -2.15
N LEU A 57 1.57 -5.72 -2.57
CA LEU A 57 0.37 -5.76 -1.74
C LEU A 57 -0.38 -7.04 -2.07
N GLU A 58 -0.83 -7.74 -1.04
CA GLU A 58 -1.74 -8.87 -1.18
C GLU A 58 -3.03 -8.57 -0.42
N ILE A 59 -4.16 -8.90 -1.05
CA ILE A 59 -5.48 -8.76 -0.44
C ILE A 59 -6.18 -10.10 -0.52
N LEU A 60 -6.58 -10.60 0.64
CA LEU A 60 -7.32 -11.85 0.75
C LEU A 60 -8.79 -11.52 0.96
N THR A 61 -9.62 -12.10 0.10
CA THR A 61 -11.08 -12.06 0.20
C THR A 61 -11.62 -13.47 0.40
N SER A 62 -12.92 -13.61 0.59
CA SER A 62 -13.55 -14.94 0.72
C SER A 62 -13.44 -15.80 -0.55
N ARG A 63 -13.12 -15.22 -1.71
CA ARG A 63 -13.09 -15.93 -3.00
C ARG A 63 -11.77 -15.84 -3.74
N HIS A 64 -10.96 -14.80 -3.45
CA HIS A 64 -9.77 -14.49 -4.22
C HIS A 64 -8.63 -14.04 -3.32
N ARG A 65 -7.42 -14.33 -3.75
CA ARG A 65 -6.20 -13.66 -3.34
C ARG A 65 -5.78 -12.76 -4.49
N LEU A 66 -5.73 -11.46 -4.24
CA LEU A 66 -5.28 -10.44 -5.19
C LEU A 66 -3.82 -10.12 -4.88
N ILE A 67 -2.94 -10.27 -5.86
CA ILE A 67 -1.49 -10.13 -5.68
C ILE A 67 -0.98 -9.02 -6.60
N PHE A 68 -0.58 -7.92 -5.99
CA PHE A 68 0.05 -6.79 -6.68
C PHE A 68 1.57 -6.86 -6.49
N ARG A 69 2.28 -7.42 -7.47
CA ARG A 69 3.74 -7.59 -7.45
C ARG A 69 4.33 -7.63 -8.87
N PRO A 70 4.91 -6.50 -9.37
CA PRO A 70 4.92 -5.16 -8.77
C PRO A 70 3.51 -4.59 -8.60
N LEU A 71 3.41 -3.41 -7.95
CA LEU A 71 2.10 -2.81 -7.62
C LEU A 71 1.23 -2.53 -8.85
N GLU A 72 1.85 -2.36 -10.02
CA GLU A 72 1.22 -2.09 -11.30
C GLU A 72 0.69 -3.37 -12.00
N THR A 73 0.98 -4.54 -11.44
CA THR A 73 0.58 -5.84 -12.01
C THR A 73 -0.34 -6.56 -11.06
N LEU A 74 -1.48 -7.01 -11.54
CA LEU A 74 -2.43 -7.80 -10.76
C LEU A 74 -2.42 -9.26 -11.20
N LYS A 75 -2.20 -10.16 -10.23
CA LYS A 75 -2.51 -11.58 -10.38
C LYS A 75 -3.66 -11.93 -9.45
N ILE A 76 -4.49 -12.87 -9.88
CA ILE A 76 -5.63 -13.37 -9.11
C ILE A 76 -5.46 -14.88 -8.92
N GLN A 77 -5.57 -15.31 -7.68
CA GLN A 77 -5.69 -16.71 -7.30
C GLN A 77 -7.11 -16.95 -6.78
N HIS A 78 -7.83 -17.89 -7.37
CA HIS A 78 -9.19 -18.25 -6.96
C HIS A 78 -9.17 -19.20 -5.76
N LEU A 79 -10.22 -19.17 -4.96
CA LEU A 79 -10.42 -20.15 -3.91
C LEU A 79 -10.34 -21.59 -4.48
N SER A 80 -9.69 -22.49 -3.77
CA SER A 80 -9.44 -23.88 -4.18
C SER A 80 -8.53 -24.07 -5.41
N SER A 81 -7.83 -23.02 -5.85
CA SER A 81 -6.81 -23.07 -6.89
C SER A 81 -5.44 -22.70 -6.33
N LEU A 82 -4.39 -23.38 -6.81
CA LEU A 82 -3.00 -23.01 -6.54
C LEU A 82 -2.42 -22.10 -7.63
N GLU A 83 -3.15 -21.92 -8.73
CA GLU A 83 -2.69 -21.16 -9.88
C GLU A 83 -2.90 -19.66 -9.67
N GLU A 84 -1.83 -18.88 -9.84
CA GLU A 84 -1.87 -17.42 -9.90
C GLU A 84 -1.99 -16.99 -11.37
N LYS A 85 -3.15 -16.47 -11.75
CA LYS A 85 -3.40 -15.98 -13.13
C LYS A 85 -3.16 -14.49 -13.22
N LEU A 86 -2.40 -14.08 -14.23
CA LEU A 86 -2.28 -12.67 -14.58
C LEU A 86 -3.66 -12.12 -15.00
N TYR A 87 -4.05 -11.00 -14.40
CA TYR A 87 -5.23 -10.27 -14.79
C TYR A 87 -4.83 -9.09 -15.68
N GLU A 88 -5.35 -9.06 -16.89
CA GLU A 88 -5.07 -7.98 -17.82
C GLU A 88 -5.82 -6.72 -17.40
N LEU A 89 -5.05 -5.69 -17.05
CA LEU A 89 -5.55 -4.36 -16.75
C LEU A 89 -5.51 -3.50 -18.01
N ASP A 90 -6.44 -2.57 -18.18
CA ASP A 90 -6.29 -1.50 -19.14
C ASP A 90 -5.23 -0.50 -18.63
N ASP A 91 -3.99 -0.76 -19.01
CA ASP A 91 -2.81 0.01 -18.60
C ASP A 91 -2.27 0.91 -19.74
N ASN A 92 -3.05 1.17 -20.79
CA ASN A 92 -2.62 1.94 -21.95
C ASN A 92 -2.12 3.34 -21.58
N LEU A 93 -2.81 4.03 -20.66
CA LEU A 93 -2.40 5.34 -20.17
C LEU A 93 -1.13 5.26 -19.31
N ASP A 94 -1.01 4.21 -18.50
CA ASP A 94 0.13 4.00 -17.62
C ASP A 94 1.40 3.62 -18.40
N LYS A 95 1.25 2.90 -19.52
CA LYS A 95 2.35 2.61 -20.44
C LYS A 95 2.80 3.84 -21.24
N LYS A 96 1.83 4.66 -21.67
CA LYS A 96 2.12 5.88 -22.45
C LYS A 96 2.72 7.01 -21.61
N TYR A 97 2.30 7.11 -20.37
CA TYR A 97 2.73 8.14 -19.41
C TYR A 97 3.41 7.46 -18.21
N LYS A 98 3.20 7.97 -17.00
CA LYS A 98 3.60 7.27 -15.77
C LYS A 98 2.37 6.68 -15.09
N PRO A 99 2.49 5.52 -14.43
CA PRO A 99 1.39 4.90 -13.72
C PRO A 99 0.63 5.87 -12.80
N GLY A 100 -0.68 5.97 -13.02
CA GLY A 100 -1.59 6.83 -12.27
C GLY A 100 -1.52 8.33 -12.57
N LEU A 101 -0.42 8.83 -13.15
CA LEU A 101 -0.18 10.28 -13.28
C LEU A 101 -1.19 10.96 -14.20
N TYR A 102 -1.51 10.35 -15.35
CA TYR A 102 -2.45 10.94 -16.29
C TYR A 102 -3.84 11.14 -15.67
N LEU A 103 -4.37 10.09 -15.04
CA LEU A 103 -5.69 10.15 -14.42
C LEU A 103 -5.74 11.10 -13.22
N GLN A 104 -4.64 11.18 -12.44
CA GLN A 104 -4.52 12.14 -11.34
C GLN A 104 -4.56 13.58 -11.83
N ILE A 105 -3.77 13.91 -12.87
CA ILE A 105 -3.75 15.26 -13.46
C ILE A 105 -5.11 15.59 -14.07
N LYS A 106 -5.71 14.64 -14.79
CA LYS A 106 -7.04 14.83 -15.36
C LYS A 106 -8.06 15.13 -14.28
N ALA A 107 -8.12 14.35 -13.21
CA ALA A 107 -9.02 14.57 -12.08
C ALA A 107 -8.81 15.96 -11.45
N PHE A 108 -7.58 16.39 -11.31
CA PHE A 108 -7.26 17.73 -10.79
C PHE A 108 -7.77 18.85 -11.70
N LEU A 109 -7.56 18.73 -13.02
CA LEU A 109 -8.01 19.73 -13.99
C LEU A 109 -9.54 19.76 -14.13
N ASP A 110 -10.19 18.61 -14.05
CA ASP A 110 -11.64 18.45 -14.09
C ASP A 110 -12.32 18.81 -12.76
N GLN A 111 -11.54 19.12 -11.70
CA GLN A 111 -12.03 19.36 -10.33
C GLN A 111 -12.83 18.17 -9.77
N ASP A 112 -12.45 16.96 -10.15
CA ASP A 112 -13.07 15.71 -9.67
C ASP A 112 -12.42 15.24 -8.37
N ASP A 113 -12.84 15.84 -7.27
CA ASP A 113 -12.32 15.56 -5.93
C ASP A 113 -12.53 14.12 -5.49
N SER A 114 -13.48 13.40 -6.09
CA SER A 114 -13.75 11.99 -5.73
C SER A 114 -12.60 11.05 -6.04
N LYS A 115 -11.69 11.44 -6.92
CA LYS A 115 -10.51 10.67 -7.37
C LYS A 115 -9.20 11.16 -6.79
N LEU A 116 -9.24 12.16 -5.92
CA LEU A 116 -8.06 12.76 -5.33
C LEU A 116 -8.01 12.52 -3.83
N CYS A 117 -6.81 12.33 -3.30
CA CYS A 117 -6.61 12.29 -1.85
C CYS A 117 -6.58 13.72 -1.31
N HIS A 118 -7.57 14.09 -0.48
CA HIS A 118 -7.61 15.39 0.14
C HIS A 118 -6.53 15.55 1.20
N ILE A 119 -6.02 16.78 1.34
CA ILE A 119 -4.99 17.10 2.33
C ILE A 119 -5.43 16.76 3.77
N LYS A 120 -6.72 16.93 4.10
CA LYS A 120 -7.26 16.56 5.41
C LYS A 120 -7.10 15.05 5.69
N GLU A 121 -7.48 14.22 4.73
CA GLU A 121 -7.33 12.77 4.82
C GLU A 121 -5.85 12.38 4.95
N HIS A 122 -4.99 13.00 4.15
CA HIS A 122 -3.55 12.76 4.23
C HIS A 122 -2.98 13.12 5.60
N VAL A 123 -3.38 14.26 6.17
CA VAL A 123 -2.95 14.70 7.51
C VAL A 123 -3.41 13.72 8.61
N GLU A 124 -4.64 13.20 8.51
CA GLU A 124 -5.09 12.14 9.44
C GLU A 124 -4.21 10.90 9.36
N MET A 125 -3.84 10.48 8.16
CA MET A 125 -2.99 9.32 7.94
C MET A 125 -1.54 9.53 8.36
N LEU A 126 -1.04 10.77 8.46
CA LEU A 126 0.33 11.05 8.92
C LEU A 126 0.60 10.50 10.32
N LYS A 127 -0.39 10.47 11.21
CA LYS A 127 -0.25 9.88 12.56
C LYS A 127 0.07 8.38 12.46
N ILE A 128 -0.59 7.67 11.56
CA ILE A 128 -0.35 6.24 11.32
C ILE A 128 1.03 6.03 10.68
N TYR A 129 1.36 6.83 9.67
CA TYR A 129 2.66 6.75 9.00
C TYR A 129 3.81 7.06 9.95
N SER A 130 3.66 8.04 10.84
CA SER A 130 4.66 8.35 11.87
C SER A 130 4.88 7.16 12.81
N ARG A 131 3.80 6.51 13.26
CA ARG A 131 3.93 5.28 14.09
C ARG A 131 4.64 4.17 13.36
N ILE A 132 4.28 3.90 12.10
CA ILE A 132 4.93 2.89 11.25
C ILE A 132 6.42 3.21 11.07
N ALA A 133 6.76 4.48 10.83
CA ALA A 133 8.13 4.94 10.64
C ALA A 133 8.92 5.13 11.93
N GLY A 134 8.29 5.06 13.10
CA GLY A 134 8.93 5.23 14.40
C GLY A 134 9.16 6.69 14.80
N TYR A 135 8.51 7.63 14.16
CA TYR A 135 8.51 9.04 14.61
C TYR A 135 7.55 9.21 15.79
N LYS A 136 7.94 10.09 16.72
CA LYS A 136 7.14 10.45 17.90
C LYS A 136 6.23 11.62 17.56
#